data_a22e7c7e9ef3799322f68d2f16a0bc08
#
_entry.id   a22e7c7e9ef3799322f68d2f16a0bc08
#
_cell.length_a   1.000
_cell.length_b   1.000
_cell.length_c   1.000
_cell.angle_alpha   90.00
_cell.angle_beta   90.00
_cell.angle_gamma   90.00
#
_symmetry.space_group_name_H-M   'P 1'
#
loop_
_entity.id
_entity.type
_entity.pdbx_description
1 polymer ?
#
loop_
_entity_poly.entity_id
_entity_poly.type
_entity_poly.pdbx_seq_one_letter_code
_entity_poly.pdbx_strand_id
1 'polypeptide(L)'
;MIEVSHVSKHFGNFKAVDDITFSIPTGQIVGLLGPNGAGKTTTMRMITGFWGMTSGSIKIDGQEISDNLTKAKSKIGYMPESAPLYAEMIVEDYLKYLCQIHNQNEDEKISELCQTCGLKEVMDKNISDLSRGYKQRVGLAHALINNPEILILDEPTSGLDPNQIEEVRSLIKEIGKTRTVIISTHILQEVENICDRVIIISDGKIVADSPTGELQEKFGQKIAVNLILEGCTFTEAKKIFSSIEEIQSIAKRTDDFSAPSKKAVGLFIHVNGTAEIRDKIFKLIVKNKLIPYEITTVKNSLEDIFHILTQKNSSQEN
;
A
#
# COMPACT_ATOMS: atom_id res chain seq x y z
N MET A 1 13.77 6.37 -14.97
CA MET A 1 14.03 5.18 -14.09
C MET A 1 14.58 5.66 -12.75
N ILE A 2 14.14 5.05 -11.63
CA ILE A 2 14.67 5.32 -10.28
C ILE A 2 15.42 4.08 -9.82
N GLU A 3 16.64 4.28 -9.28
CA GLU A 3 17.45 3.20 -8.72
C GLU A 3 17.82 3.55 -7.29
N VAL A 4 17.52 2.67 -6.36
CA VAL A 4 17.84 2.78 -4.92
C VAL A 4 18.74 1.60 -4.59
N SER A 5 19.98 1.86 -4.17
CA SER A 5 21.01 0.84 -3.98
C SER A 5 21.62 0.95 -2.58
N HIS A 6 21.39 -0.08 -1.76
CA HIS A 6 21.93 -0.21 -0.41
C HIS A 6 21.71 1.02 0.48
N VAL A 7 20.51 1.63 0.37
CA VAL A 7 20.17 2.88 1.03
C VAL A 7 19.78 2.63 2.47
N SER A 8 20.41 3.37 3.37
CA SER A 8 20.06 3.41 4.79
C SER A 8 19.85 4.83 5.28
N LYS A 9 18.98 5.00 6.27
CA LYS A 9 18.75 6.25 6.98
C LYS A 9 18.65 6.02 8.48
N HIS A 10 19.58 6.63 9.21
CA HIS A 10 19.59 6.60 10.67
C HIS A 10 19.30 7.99 11.24
N PHE A 11 18.56 8.02 12.33
CA PHE A 11 18.31 9.18 13.17
C PHE A 11 18.84 8.85 14.58
N GLY A 12 20.09 9.23 14.86
CA GLY A 12 20.79 8.76 16.04
C GLY A 12 20.93 7.23 16.03
N ASN A 13 20.42 6.57 17.05
CA ASN A 13 20.42 5.10 17.15
C ASN A 13 19.24 4.43 16.41
N PHE A 14 18.25 5.20 15.99
CA PHE A 14 17.07 4.66 15.30
C PHE A 14 17.35 4.49 13.82
N LYS A 15 17.22 3.27 13.32
CA LYS A 15 17.32 2.93 11.89
C LYS A 15 15.93 3.03 11.27
N ALA A 16 15.64 4.14 10.64
CA ALA A 16 14.36 4.34 9.95
C ALA A 16 14.27 3.59 8.62
N VAL A 17 15.43 3.40 7.95
CA VAL A 17 15.60 2.58 6.75
C VAL A 17 16.93 1.87 6.87
N ASP A 18 16.97 0.56 6.61
CA ASP A 18 18.12 -0.31 6.81
C ASP A 18 18.38 -1.17 5.57
N ASP A 19 19.34 -0.74 4.76
CA ASP A 19 19.86 -1.45 3.58
C ASP A 19 18.79 -1.85 2.54
N ILE A 20 18.01 -0.88 2.05
CA ILE A 20 17.01 -1.14 1.00
C ILE A 20 17.61 -1.02 -0.40
N THR A 21 17.23 -1.95 -1.28
CA THR A 21 17.63 -1.95 -2.70
C THR A 21 16.44 -2.29 -3.57
N PHE A 22 16.10 -1.41 -4.52
CA PHE A 22 15.08 -1.63 -5.54
C PHE A 22 15.25 -0.67 -6.72
N SER A 23 14.59 -0.97 -7.83
CA SER A 23 14.54 -0.07 -8.99
C SER A 23 13.11 0.08 -9.48
N ILE A 24 12.76 1.24 -10.01
CA ILE A 24 11.44 1.53 -10.58
C ILE A 24 11.63 1.95 -12.05
N PRO A 25 11.16 1.13 -13.00
CA PRO A 25 11.15 1.47 -14.41
C PRO A 25 10.29 2.73 -14.69
N THR A 26 10.59 3.41 -15.78
CA THR A 26 9.78 4.54 -16.25
C THR A 26 8.37 4.05 -16.66
N GLY A 27 7.34 4.81 -16.29
CA GLY A 27 5.95 4.54 -16.69
C GLY A 27 5.25 3.49 -15.83
N GLN A 28 5.78 3.12 -14.67
CA GLN A 28 5.16 2.17 -13.74
C GLN A 28 4.53 2.89 -12.56
N ILE A 29 3.38 2.39 -12.10
CA ILE A 29 2.78 2.80 -10.84
C ILE A 29 3.21 1.79 -9.76
N VAL A 30 3.97 2.24 -8.76
CA VAL A 30 4.51 1.40 -7.69
C VAL A 30 3.94 1.80 -6.35
N GLY A 31 3.37 0.83 -5.64
CA GLY A 31 2.92 0.98 -4.26
C GLY A 31 4.04 0.69 -3.26
N LEU A 32 4.32 1.63 -2.38
CA LEU A 32 5.19 1.43 -1.22
C LEU A 32 4.31 1.14 -0.01
N LEU A 33 4.11 -0.13 0.31
CA LEU A 33 3.19 -0.61 1.34
C LEU A 33 3.91 -0.90 2.65
N GLY A 34 3.29 -0.61 3.78
CA GLY A 34 3.86 -0.95 5.09
C GLY A 34 3.11 -0.31 6.24
N PRO A 35 3.25 -0.80 7.47
CA PRO A 35 2.64 -0.18 8.65
C PRO A 35 3.19 1.22 8.91
N ASN A 36 2.54 1.95 9.81
CA ASN A 36 3.05 3.26 10.24
C ASN A 36 4.41 3.09 10.92
N GLY A 37 5.37 3.96 10.57
CA GLY A 37 6.74 3.86 11.06
C GLY A 37 7.65 2.87 10.31
N ALA A 38 7.15 2.14 9.32
CA ALA A 38 7.96 1.16 8.55
C ALA A 38 9.10 1.76 7.71
N GLY A 39 9.13 3.09 7.51
CA GLY A 39 10.17 3.76 6.72
C GLY A 39 9.70 4.29 5.36
N LYS A 40 8.41 4.17 4.99
CA LYS A 40 7.85 4.62 3.70
C LYS A 40 8.12 6.09 3.40
N THR A 41 7.62 6.99 4.23
CA THR A 41 7.82 8.45 4.11
C THR A 41 9.31 8.82 4.13
N THR A 42 10.12 8.14 4.95
CA THR A 42 11.57 8.35 4.99
C THR A 42 12.21 8.01 3.65
N THR A 43 11.84 6.87 3.06
CA THR A 43 12.31 6.45 1.75
C THR A 43 11.92 7.45 0.66
N MET A 44 10.67 7.90 0.63
CA MET A 44 10.21 8.90 -0.33
C MET A 44 10.95 10.24 -0.18
N ARG A 45 11.16 10.70 1.05
CA ARG A 45 11.92 11.94 1.32
C ARG A 45 13.40 11.84 0.94
N MET A 46 13.98 10.65 0.95
CA MET A 46 15.32 10.44 0.40
C MET A 46 15.33 10.47 -1.13
N ILE A 47 14.36 9.82 -1.78
CA ILE A 47 14.22 9.84 -3.26
C ILE A 47 13.97 11.28 -3.78
N THR A 48 13.21 12.09 -3.04
CA THR A 48 12.96 13.50 -3.41
C THR A 48 14.14 14.43 -3.08
N GLY A 49 15.20 13.91 -2.45
CA GLY A 49 16.33 14.72 -2.00
C GLY A 49 15.96 15.72 -0.89
N PHE A 50 14.86 15.47 -0.16
CA PHE A 50 14.49 16.26 1.01
C PHE A 50 15.36 15.90 2.22
N TRP A 51 15.68 14.60 2.37
CA TRP A 51 16.65 14.11 3.35
C TRP A 51 17.84 13.43 2.67
N GLY A 52 19.04 13.70 3.17
CA GLY A 52 20.22 12.94 2.78
C GLY A 52 20.20 11.53 3.36
N MET A 53 20.74 10.56 2.63
CA MET A 53 20.98 9.19 3.07
C MET A 53 22.10 9.13 4.11
N THR A 54 22.09 8.12 4.99
CA THR A 54 23.24 7.79 5.84
C THR A 54 24.28 7.00 5.05
N SER A 55 23.83 6.08 4.19
CA SER A 55 24.67 5.28 3.27
C SER A 55 23.86 4.88 2.05
N GLY A 56 24.53 4.38 1.02
CA GLY A 56 23.93 3.94 -0.24
C GLY A 56 23.89 5.01 -1.32
N SER A 57 23.11 4.79 -2.35
CA SER A 57 23.03 5.60 -3.57
C SER A 57 21.60 5.63 -4.10
N ILE A 58 21.14 6.80 -4.55
CA ILE A 58 19.88 6.96 -5.28
C ILE A 58 20.18 7.64 -6.60
N LYS A 59 19.76 7.00 -7.71
CA LYS A 59 19.90 7.56 -9.06
C LYS A 59 18.54 7.77 -9.70
N ILE A 60 18.45 8.87 -10.46
CA ILE A 60 17.32 9.16 -11.33
C ILE A 60 17.87 9.27 -12.76
N ASP A 61 17.39 8.39 -13.65
CA ASP A 61 17.88 8.25 -15.02
C ASP A 61 19.41 8.11 -15.09
N GLY A 62 19.97 7.27 -14.21
CA GLY A 62 21.40 6.97 -14.13
C GLY A 62 22.26 8.06 -13.48
N GLN A 63 21.68 9.19 -13.05
CA GLN A 63 22.41 10.28 -12.41
C GLN A 63 22.18 10.24 -10.89
N GLU A 64 23.28 10.30 -10.13
CA GLU A 64 23.20 10.41 -8.66
C GLU A 64 22.41 11.66 -8.26
N ILE A 65 21.47 11.49 -7.33
CA ILE A 65 20.65 12.61 -6.86
C ILE A 65 21.51 13.65 -6.11
N SER A 66 22.60 13.22 -5.46
CA SER A 66 23.55 14.07 -4.75
C SER A 66 24.36 14.97 -5.66
N ASP A 67 24.61 14.58 -6.91
CA ASP A 67 25.46 15.33 -7.83
C ASP A 67 24.77 16.60 -8.35
N ASN A 68 23.45 16.54 -8.55
CA ASN A 68 22.67 17.68 -8.99
C ASN A 68 21.23 17.62 -8.46
N LEU A 69 21.05 18.03 -7.22
CA LEU A 69 19.72 18.05 -6.54
C LEU A 69 18.68 18.88 -7.29
N THR A 70 19.07 20.01 -7.89
CA THR A 70 18.12 20.88 -8.61
C THR A 70 17.57 20.18 -9.85
N LYS A 71 18.44 19.53 -10.63
CA LYS A 71 18.03 18.77 -11.81
C LYS A 71 17.21 17.54 -11.45
N ALA A 72 17.56 16.84 -10.37
CA ALA A 72 16.77 15.71 -9.89
C ALA A 72 15.38 16.16 -9.42
N LYS A 73 15.32 17.23 -8.63
CA LYS A 73 14.04 17.78 -8.12
C LYS A 73 13.13 18.32 -9.22
N SER A 74 13.68 18.87 -10.30
CA SER A 74 12.85 19.35 -11.43
C SER A 74 12.10 18.24 -12.15
N LYS A 75 12.56 16.98 -12.03
CA LYS A 75 11.89 15.80 -12.59
C LYS A 75 10.85 15.18 -11.66
N ILE A 76 10.80 15.58 -10.40
CA ILE A 76 9.96 14.96 -9.36
C ILE A 76 8.89 15.95 -8.92
N GLY A 77 7.65 15.51 -8.96
CA GLY A 77 6.55 16.11 -8.19
C GLY A 77 6.36 15.33 -6.88
N TYR A 78 6.27 16.02 -5.77
CA TYR A 78 6.07 15.40 -4.47
C TYR A 78 4.87 15.99 -3.75
N MET A 79 3.96 15.12 -3.34
CA MET A 79 2.83 15.45 -2.48
C MET A 79 3.01 14.73 -1.15
N PRO A 80 3.35 15.42 -0.08
CA PRO A 80 3.38 14.85 1.27
C PRO A 80 1.96 14.58 1.79
N GLU A 81 1.81 13.69 2.77
CA GLU A 81 0.52 13.34 3.40
C GLU A 81 -0.30 14.58 3.81
N SER A 82 0.37 15.58 4.37
CA SER A 82 -0.23 16.90 4.65
C SER A 82 0.41 17.91 3.70
N ALA A 83 -0.28 18.20 2.59
CA ALA A 83 0.19 19.18 1.63
C ALA A 83 0.30 20.57 2.30
N PRO A 84 1.46 21.26 2.20
CA PRO A 84 1.66 22.58 2.79
C PRO A 84 0.99 23.67 1.94
N LEU A 85 -0.33 23.69 1.95
CA LEU A 85 -1.12 24.64 1.18
C LEU A 85 -1.27 25.98 1.95
N TYR A 86 -1.31 27.08 1.22
CA TYR A 86 -1.60 28.39 1.82
C TYR A 86 -3.10 28.56 2.03
N ALA A 87 -3.55 28.25 3.23
CA ALA A 87 -4.96 28.13 3.61
C ALA A 87 -5.81 29.38 3.28
N GLU A 88 -5.24 30.58 3.43
CA GLU A 88 -5.92 31.86 3.20
C GLU A 88 -5.97 32.29 1.72
N MET A 89 -5.30 31.56 0.83
CA MET A 89 -5.33 31.86 -0.61
C MET A 89 -6.53 31.21 -1.28
N ILE A 90 -7.06 31.87 -2.31
CA ILE A 90 -7.98 31.29 -3.27
C ILE A 90 -7.22 30.28 -4.11
N VAL A 91 -7.86 29.17 -4.50
CA VAL A 91 -7.22 28.08 -5.28
C VAL A 91 -6.56 28.64 -6.55
N GLU A 92 -7.26 29.45 -7.31
CA GLU A 92 -6.74 30.06 -8.54
C GLU A 92 -5.49 30.90 -8.27
N ASP A 93 -5.51 31.76 -7.26
CA ASP A 93 -4.37 32.60 -6.90
C ASP A 93 -3.18 31.79 -6.42
N TYR A 94 -3.44 30.71 -5.71
CA TYR A 94 -2.41 29.77 -5.29
C TYR A 94 -1.73 29.10 -6.48
N LEU A 95 -2.51 28.64 -7.46
CA LEU A 95 -1.96 28.03 -8.68
C LEU A 95 -1.20 29.06 -9.54
N LYS A 96 -1.70 30.30 -9.67
CA LYS A 96 -0.97 31.41 -10.33
C LYS A 96 0.38 31.67 -9.65
N TYR A 97 0.37 31.77 -8.32
CA TYR A 97 1.61 31.93 -7.54
C TYR A 97 2.63 30.82 -7.80
N LEU A 98 2.17 29.57 -7.87
CA LEU A 98 3.04 28.44 -8.20
C LEU A 98 3.58 28.53 -9.64
N CYS A 99 2.74 28.91 -10.62
CA CYS A 99 3.17 29.10 -12.01
C CYS A 99 4.29 30.15 -12.11
N GLN A 100 4.16 31.25 -11.37
CA GLN A 100 5.18 32.32 -11.33
C GLN A 100 6.51 31.81 -10.75
N ILE A 101 6.48 31.07 -9.64
CA ILE A 101 7.70 30.49 -9.04
C ILE A 101 8.41 29.55 -10.01
N HIS A 102 7.65 28.77 -10.76
CA HIS A 102 8.17 27.74 -11.65
C HIS A 102 8.32 28.19 -13.11
N ASN A 103 8.11 29.48 -13.42
CA ASN A 103 8.18 30.07 -14.75
C ASN A 103 7.30 29.31 -15.77
N GLN A 104 6.07 28.92 -15.37
CA GLN A 104 5.10 28.27 -16.24
C GLN A 104 4.15 29.33 -16.86
N ASN A 105 3.59 29.02 -18.02
CA ASN A 105 2.51 29.82 -18.59
C ASN A 105 1.23 29.63 -17.72
N GLU A 106 0.76 30.72 -17.09
CA GLU A 106 -0.36 30.66 -16.13
C GLU A 106 -1.63 30.13 -16.78
N ASP A 107 -2.06 30.68 -17.90
CA ASP A 107 -3.34 30.34 -18.52
C ASP A 107 -3.40 28.87 -18.96
N GLU A 108 -2.38 28.42 -19.66
CA GLU A 108 -2.30 27.03 -20.15
C GLU A 108 -2.17 26.05 -19.00
N LYS A 109 -1.26 26.33 -18.05
CA LYS A 109 -0.98 25.40 -16.95
C LYS A 109 -2.12 25.29 -15.96
N ILE A 110 -2.75 26.39 -15.60
CA ILE A 110 -3.91 26.40 -14.70
C ILE A 110 -5.09 25.67 -15.35
N SER A 111 -5.34 25.90 -16.66
CA SER A 111 -6.39 25.20 -17.39
C SER A 111 -6.14 23.68 -17.40
N GLU A 112 -4.90 23.25 -17.69
CA GLU A 112 -4.50 21.84 -17.64
C GLU A 112 -4.72 21.23 -16.26
N LEU A 113 -4.22 21.88 -15.20
CA LEU A 113 -4.33 21.38 -13.83
C LEU A 113 -5.77 21.38 -13.33
N CYS A 114 -6.55 22.41 -13.67
CA CYS A 114 -7.97 22.49 -13.34
C CYS A 114 -8.74 21.31 -13.94
N GLN A 115 -8.47 20.96 -15.19
CA GLN A 115 -9.10 19.82 -15.85
C GLN A 115 -8.57 18.49 -15.28
N THR A 116 -7.24 18.32 -15.17
CA THR A 116 -6.60 17.08 -14.72
C THR A 116 -6.98 16.76 -13.29
N CYS A 117 -6.98 17.72 -12.37
CA CYS A 117 -7.27 17.50 -10.95
C CYS A 117 -8.74 17.71 -10.57
N GLY A 118 -9.62 18.09 -11.51
CA GLY A 118 -11.04 18.31 -11.27
C GLY A 118 -11.30 19.45 -10.29
N LEU A 119 -10.66 20.63 -10.48
CA LEU A 119 -10.71 21.75 -9.55
C LEU A 119 -11.74 22.84 -9.94
N LYS A 120 -12.43 22.67 -11.09
CA LYS A 120 -13.31 23.70 -11.69
C LYS A 120 -14.29 24.34 -10.71
N GLU A 121 -14.88 23.57 -9.82
CA GLU A 121 -15.93 24.01 -8.88
C GLU A 121 -15.41 24.76 -7.65
N VAL A 122 -14.09 24.80 -7.48
CA VAL A 122 -13.45 25.33 -6.28
C VAL A 122 -12.38 26.40 -6.56
N MET A 123 -12.20 26.76 -7.82
CA MET A 123 -11.16 27.71 -8.24
C MET A 123 -11.28 29.08 -7.55
N ASP A 124 -12.50 29.51 -7.26
CA ASP A 124 -12.86 30.79 -6.60
C ASP A 124 -12.95 30.70 -5.07
N LYS A 125 -12.68 29.52 -4.48
CA LYS A 125 -12.80 29.28 -3.03
C LYS A 125 -11.46 29.40 -2.32
N ASN A 126 -11.49 29.83 -1.05
CA ASN A 126 -10.33 29.72 -0.18
C ASN A 126 -9.95 28.27 0.07
N ILE A 127 -8.66 27.97 0.10
CA ILE A 127 -8.15 26.63 0.39
C ILE A 127 -8.60 26.15 1.79
N SER A 128 -8.71 27.07 2.78
CA SER A 128 -9.24 26.75 4.12
C SER A 128 -10.62 26.10 4.07
N ASP A 129 -11.49 26.57 3.16
CA ASP A 129 -12.91 26.20 3.07
C ASP A 129 -13.16 24.91 2.30
N LEU A 130 -12.12 24.33 1.70
CA LEU A 130 -12.21 23.11 0.94
C LEU A 130 -12.36 21.87 1.82
N SER A 131 -13.13 20.88 1.31
CA SER A 131 -13.10 19.53 1.86
C SER A 131 -11.70 18.94 1.78
N ARG A 132 -11.43 17.91 2.59
CA ARG A 132 -10.14 17.21 2.57
C ARG A 132 -9.81 16.68 1.18
N GLY A 133 -10.79 16.11 0.47
CA GLY A 133 -10.62 15.63 -0.90
C GLY A 133 -10.18 16.72 -1.89
N TYR A 134 -10.79 17.89 -1.83
CA TYR A 134 -10.37 19.02 -2.66
C TYR A 134 -8.97 19.53 -2.26
N LYS A 135 -8.63 19.56 -0.96
CA LYS A 135 -7.26 19.89 -0.51
C LYS A 135 -6.22 18.92 -1.07
N GLN A 136 -6.53 17.61 -1.12
CA GLN A 136 -5.68 16.61 -1.75
C GLN A 136 -5.52 16.86 -3.26
N ARG A 137 -6.60 17.20 -3.97
CA ARG A 137 -6.54 17.53 -5.41
C ARG A 137 -5.74 18.81 -5.68
N VAL A 138 -5.83 19.84 -4.83
CA VAL A 138 -4.97 21.03 -4.92
C VAL A 138 -3.51 20.67 -4.64
N GLY A 139 -3.23 19.81 -3.65
CA GLY A 139 -1.89 19.28 -3.38
C GLY A 139 -1.31 18.49 -4.56
N LEU A 140 -2.15 17.70 -5.24
CA LEU A 140 -1.75 16.99 -6.45
C LEU A 140 -1.48 17.95 -7.62
N ALA A 141 -2.30 18.99 -7.80
CA ALA A 141 -2.06 20.04 -8.79
C ALA A 141 -0.73 20.76 -8.52
N HIS A 142 -0.41 21.05 -7.25
CA HIS A 142 0.90 21.59 -6.86
C HIS A 142 2.03 20.65 -7.28
N ALA A 143 1.92 19.36 -6.98
CA ALA A 143 2.96 18.40 -7.35
C ALA A 143 3.16 18.28 -8.87
N LEU A 144 2.12 18.57 -9.66
CA LEU A 144 2.12 18.50 -11.13
C LEU A 144 2.53 19.81 -11.82
N ILE A 145 2.76 20.89 -11.09
CA ILE A 145 2.99 22.23 -11.66
C ILE A 145 4.14 22.24 -12.67
N ASN A 146 5.19 21.50 -12.40
CA ASN A 146 6.44 21.48 -13.20
C ASN A 146 6.48 20.38 -14.27
N ASN A 147 5.36 19.77 -14.62
CA ASN A 147 5.30 18.62 -15.53
C ASN A 147 6.30 17.51 -15.19
N PRO A 148 6.33 17.02 -13.93
CA PRO A 148 7.33 16.05 -13.52
C PRO A 148 7.18 14.73 -14.27
N GLU A 149 8.31 14.07 -14.57
CA GLU A 149 8.36 12.72 -15.12
C GLU A 149 8.00 11.65 -14.06
N ILE A 150 8.27 11.99 -12.78
CA ILE A 150 8.07 11.13 -11.62
C ILE A 150 7.15 11.86 -10.63
N LEU A 151 6.11 11.18 -10.18
CA LEU A 151 5.19 11.68 -9.18
C LEU A 151 5.28 10.81 -7.92
N ILE A 152 5.53 11.41 -6.77
CA ILE A 152 5.62 10.74 -5.48
C ILE A 152 4.50 11.23 -4.58
N LEU A 153 3.63 10.33 -4.14
CA LEU A 153 2.43 10.63 -3.37
C LEU A 153 2.48 9.91 -2.02
N ASP A 154 2.57 10.67 -0.94
CA ASP A 154 2.63 10.11 0.42
C ASP A 154 1.23 10.07 1.03
N GLU A 155 0.65 8.86 1.19
CA GLU A 155 -0.70 8.61 1.72
C GLU A 155 -1.80 9.47 1.04
N PRO A 156 -1.94 9.47 -0.30
CA PRO A 156 -2.78 10.43 -1.03
C PRO A 156 -4.27 10.32 -0.74
N THR A 157 -4.73 9.21 -0.17
CA THR A 157 -6.13 8.92 0.14
C THR A 157 -6.43 8.96 1.63
N SER A 158 -5.42 9.28 2.47
CA SER A 158 -5.55 9.29 3.92
C SER A 158 -6.68 10.22 4.40
N GLY A 159 -7.65 9.65 5.14
CA GLY A 159 -8.77 10.36 5.76
C GLY A 159 -9.80 10.92 4.77
N LEU A 160 -9.88 10.37 3.58
CA LEU A 160 -10.95 10.60 2.62
C LEU A 160 -12.11 9.62 2.84
N ASP A 161 -13.31 10.04 2.44
CA ASP A 161 -14.45 9.12 2.37
C ASP A 161 -14.33 8.17 1.16
N PRO A 162 -15.10 7.05 1.11
CA PRO A 162 -14.98 6.06 0.05
C PRO A 162 -15.17 6.61 -1.37
N ASN A 163 -16.04 7.58 -1.57
CA ASN A 163 -16.28 8.17 -2.90
C ASN A 163 -15.07 9.03 -3.32
N GLN A 164 -14.54 9.84 -2.41
CA GLN A 164 -13.36 10.66 -2.66
C GLN A 164 -12.11 9.79 -2.92
N ILE A 165 -11.98 8.65 -2.22
CA ILE A 165 -10.91 7.68 -2.48
C ILE A 165 -10.95 7.20 -3.92
N GLU A 166 -12.13 6.81 -4.43
CA GLU A 166 -12.27 6.31 -5.79
C GLU A 166 -11.97 7.38 -6.85
N GLU A 167 -12.38 8.62 -6.59
CA GLU A 167 -12.07 9.75 -7.45
C GLU A 167 -10.55 10.03 -7.52
N VAL A 168 -9.86 10.04 -6.37
CA VAL A 168 -8.40 10.24 -6.31
C VAL A 168 -7.67 9.07 -6.96
N ARG A 169 -8.12 7.83 -6.76
CA ARG A 169 -7.57 6.64 -7.43
C ARG A 169 -7.65 6.74 -8.95
N SER A 170 -8.83 7.09 -9.46
CA SER A 170 -9.05 7.26 -10.91
C SER A 170 -8.12 8.33 -11.49
N LEU A 171 -7.95 9.43 -10.77
CA LEU A 171 -7.04 10.52 -11.14
C LEU A 171 -5.58 10.05 -11.17
N ILE A 172 -5.13 9.33 -10.16
CA ILE A 172 -3.75 8.78 -10.10
C ILE A 172 -3.51 7.80 -11.25
N LYS A 173 -4.47 6.94 -11.56
CA LYS A 173 -4.37 6.01 -12.71
C LYS A 173 -4.23 6.76 -14.03
N GLU A 174 -4.99 7.81 -14.24
CA GLU A 174 -4.90 8.60 -15.47
C GLU A 174 -3.54 9.28 -15.61
N ILE A 175 -3.03 9.87 -14.54
CA ILE A 175 -1.69 10.47 -14.48
C ILE A 175 -0.62 9.41 -14.73
N GLY A 176 -0.77 8.22 -14.18
CA GLY A 176 0.17 7.10 -14.30
C GLY A 176 0.32 6.55 -15.72
N LYS A 177 -0.64 6.81 -16.63
CA LYS A 177 -0.51 6.41 -18.05
C LYS A 177 0.67 7.07 -18.76
N THR A 178 1.11 8.22 -18.28
CA THR A 178 2.17 9.02 -18.92
C THR A 178 3.38 9.29 -18.02
N ARG A 179 3.29 8.93 -16.74
CA ARG A 179 4.33 9.24 -15.73
C ARG A 179 4.64 8.02 -14.87
N THR A 180 5.83 8.02 -14.27
CA THR A 180 6.16 7.07 -13.20
C THR A 180 5.55 7.58 -11.90
N VAL A 181 4.82 6.73 -11.19
CA VAL A 181 4.15 7.12 -9.94
C VAL A 181 4.59 6.21 -8.79
N ILE A 182 4.94 6.80 -7.66
CA ILE A 182 5.18 6.09 -6.40
C ILE A 182 4.11 6.54 -5.41
N ILE A 183 3.40 5.58 -4.82
CA ILE A 183 2.36 5.85 -3.83
C ILE A 183 2.75 5.16 -2.53
N SER A 184 2.83 5.88 -1.40
CA SER A 184 2.84 5.22 -0.11
C SER A 184 1.41 4.99 0.38
N THR A 185 1.20 3.87 1.00
CA THR A 185 -0.04 3.58 1.72
C THR A 185 0.18 2.46 2.75
N HIS A 186 -0.72 2.37 3.71
CA HIS A 186 -0.82 1.23 4.61
C HIS A 186 -2.05 0.36 4.27
N ILE A 187 -2.82 0.73 3.23
CA ILE A 187 -4.04 0.07 2.80
C ILE A 187 -3.76 -0.76 1.56
N LEU A 188 -3.84 -2.07 1.69
CA LEU A 188 -3.51 -3.00 0.62
C LEU A 188 -4.46 -2.90 -0.58
N GLN A 189 -5.76 -2.72 -0.34
CA GLN A 189 -6.76 -2.56 -1.41
C GLN A 189 -6.46 -1.37 -2.33
N GLU A 190 -5.77 -0.35 -1.85
CA GLU A 190 -5.34 0.76 -2.70
C GLU A 190 -4.27 0.33 -3.68
N VAL A 191 -3.28 -0.45 -3.19
CA VAL A 191 -2.22 -0.99 -4.02
C VAL A 191 -2.78 -1.92 -5.11
N GLU A 192 -3.69 -2.83 -4.75
CA GLU A 192 -4.36 -3.73 -5.69
C GLU A 192 -5.08 -3.00 -6.82
N ASN A 193 -5.74 -1.91 -6.47
CA ASN A 193 -6.57 -1.18 -7.42
C ASN A 193 -5.77 -0.24 -8.32
N ILE A 194 -4.62 0.27 -7.89
CA ILE A 194 -3.92 1.36 -8.59
C ILE A 194 -2.57 0.90 -9.14
N CYS A 195 -1.84 0.02 -8.43
CA CYS A 195 -0.42 -0.22 -8.67
C CYS A 195 -0.18 -1.45 -9.56
N ASP A 196 0.83 -1.37 -10.41
CA ASP A 196 1.33 -2.50 -11.20
C ASP A 196 2.21 -3.42 -10.35
N ARG A 197 2.91 -2.83 -9.36
CA ARG A 197 3.88 -3.50 -8.50
C ARG A 197 3.81 -2.94 -7.09
N VAL A 198 4.11 -3.78 -6.11
CA VAL A 198 4.17 -3.42 -4.70
C VAL A 198 5.53 -3.77 -4.11
N ILE A 199 6.07 -2.82 -3.34
CA ILE A 199 7.23 -3.00 -2.48
C ILE A 199 6.74 -2.88 -1.05
N ILE A 200 6.86 -3.96 -0.27
CA ILE A 200 6.44 -3.98 1.13
C ILE A 200 7.64 -3.69 2.01
N ILE A 201 7.50 -2.65 2.86
CA ILE A 201 8.52 -2.27 3.84
C ILE A 201 7.98 -2.56 5.24
N SER A 202 8.83 -3.20 6.07
CA SER A 202 8.60 -3.41 7.50
C SER A 202 9.92 -3.21 8.24
N ASP A 203 9.88 -2.47 9.36
CA ASP A 203 11.05 -2.19 10.21
C ASP A 203 12.26 -1.67 9.41
N GLY A 204 12.01 -0.79 8.46
CA GLY A 204 13.03 -0.18 7.61
C GLY A 204 13.59 -1.09 6.51
N LYS A 205 13.10 -2.32 6.33
CA LYS A 205 13.59 -3.29 5.34
C LYS A 205 12.53 -3.65 4.33
N ILE A 206 12.96 -4.00 3.12
CA ILE A 206 12.06 -4.57 2.11
C ILE A 206 11.81 -6.04 2.47
N VAL A 207 10.55 -6.40 2.69
CA VAL A 207 10.13 -7.78 3.00
C VAL A 207 9.50 -8.49 1.81
N ALA A 208 9.00 -7.73 0.83
CA ALA A 208 8.53 -8.25 -0.45
C ALA A 208 8.63 -7.19 -1.54
N ASP A 209 8.84 -7.63 -2.77
CA ASP A 209 8.87 -6.84 -3.98
C ASP A 209 8.33 -7.69 -5.12
N SER A 210 7.15 -7.35 -5.67
CA SER A 210 6.46 -8.19 -6.65
C SER A 210 5.42 -7.40 -7.44
N PRO A 211 5.13 -7.79 -8.70
CA PRO A 211 3.90 -7.38 -9.37
C PRO A 211 2.67 -7.70 -8.51
N THR A 212 1.67 -6.81 -8.52
CA THR A 212 0.47 -6.97 -7.67
C THR A 212 -0.27 -8.28 -7.94
N GLY A 213 -0.38 -8.70 -9.21
CA GLY A 213 -1.01 -9.98 -9.58
C GLY A 213 -0.27 -11.22 -9.07
N GLU A 214 1.06 -11.16 -8.92
CA GLU A 214 1.87 -12.28 -8.45
C GLU A 214 1.96 -12.37 -6.92
N LEU A 215 1.62 -11.32 -6.19
CA LEU A 215 1.69 -11.31 -4.73
C LEU A 215 0.78 -12.39 -4.13
N GLN A 216 -0.43 -12.54 -4.66
CA GLN A 216 -1.34 -13.62 -4.27
C GLN A 216 -0.79 -15.00 -4.60
N GLU A 217 -0.11 -15.18 -5.73
CA GLU A 217 0.46 -16.46 -6.11
C GLU A 217 1.69 -16.81 -5.28
N LYS A 218 2.58 -15.84 -5.03
CA LYS A 218 3.83 -16.09 -4.30
C LYS A 218 3.62 -16.25 -2.79
N PHE A 219 2.71 -15.48 -2.20
CA PHE A 219 2.50 -15.43 -0.77
C PHE A 219 1.13 -15.95 -0.34
N GLY A 220 0.13 -15.99 -1.26
CA GLY A 220 -1.22 -16.49 -1.04
C GLY A 220 -1.36 -18.02 -1.13
N GLN A 221 -0.25 -18.74 -1.32
CA GLN A 221 -0.24 -20.22 -1.44
C GLN A 221 -0.63 -20.95 -0.16
N LYS A 222 -0.93 -20.28 0.92
CA LYS A 222 -1.53 -20.92 2.08
C LYS A 222 -3.05 -20.91 1.91
N ILE A 223 -3.56 -22.03 1.48
CA ILE A 223 -5.00 -22.28 1.49
C ILE A 223 -5.41 -22.46 2.96
N ALA A 224 -6.39 -21.68 3.40
CA ALA A 224 -7.05 -21.92 4.66
C ALA A 224 -8.44 -22.53 4.40
N VAL A 225 -8.89 -23.39 5.27
CA VAL A 225 -10.23 -23.96 5.22
C VAL A 225 -11.03 -23.44 6.41
N ASN A 226 -12.13 -22.73 6.13
CA ASN A 226 -13.14 -22.41 7.10
C ASN A 226 -14.02 -23.66 7.26
N LEU A 227 -14.14 -24.12 8.50
CA LEU A 227 -14.93 -25.27 8.86
C LEU A 227 -15.86 -24.91 10.02
N ILE A 228 -17.16 -25.08 9.82
CA ILE A 228 -18.16 -25.00 10.90
C ILE A 228 -18.78 -26.36 11.04
N LEU A 229 -18.74 -26.92 12.26
CA LEU A 229 -19.27 -28.24 12.53
C LEU A 229 -19.91 -28.33 13.93
N GLU A 230 -20.77 -29.31 14.12
CA GLU A 230 -21.39 -29.66 15.40
C GLU A 230 -21.09 -31.12 15.75
N GLY A 231 -21.11 -31.44 17.04
CA GLY A 231 -20.88 -32.78 17.55
C GLY A 231 -19.56 -32.98 18.28
N CYS A 232 -18.72 -31.92 18.37
CA CYS A 232 -17.49 -31.94 19.18
C CYS A 232 -17.15 -30.56 19.72
N THR A 233 -16.22 -30.51 20.68
CA THR A 233 -15.62 -29.28 21.18
C THR A 233 -14.45 -28.85 20.26
N PHE A 234 -14.01 -27.59 20.39
CA PHE A 234 -12.83 -27.10 19.65
C PHE A 234 -11.59 -27.97 19.89
N THR A 235 -11.35 -28.39 21.13
CA THR A 235 -10.19 -29.22 21.50
C THR A 235 -10.23 -30.60 20.84
N GLU A 236 -11.40 -31.22 20.79
CA GLU A 236 -11.62 -32.52 20.12
C GLU A 236 -11.45 -32.37 18.60
N ALA A 237 -12.07 -31.36 18.01
CA ALA A 237 -11.90 -31.05 16.58
C ALA A 237 -10.44 -30.84 16.22
N LYS A 238 -9.70 -30.04 17.00
CA LYS A 238 -8.26 -29.82 16.80
C LYS A 238 -7.50 -31.13 16.82
N LYS A 239 -7.80 -32.04 17.75
CA LYS A 239 -7.13 -33.36 17.82
C LYS A 239 -7.47 -34.24 16.61
N ILE A 240 -8.73 -34.26 16.17
CA ILE A 240 -9.20 -35.05 15.02
C ILE A 240 -8.47 -34.60 13.75
N PHE A 241 -8.47 -33.30 13.44
CA PHE A 241 -7.93 -32.77 12.19
C PHE A 241 -6.41 -32.62 12.18
N SER A 242 -5.74 -32.54 13.33
CA SER A 242 -4.26 -32.54 13.41
C SER A 242 -3.62 -33.84 12.89
N SER A 243 -4.40 -34.88 12.59
CA SER A 243 -3.92 -36.11 11.94
C SER A 243 -3.65 -35.95 10.43
N ILE A 244 -4.05 -34.83 9.83
CA ILE A 244 -3.80 -34.51 8.42
C ILE A 244 -2.43 -33.82 8.33
N GLU A 245 -1.46 -34.44 7.65
CA GLU A 245 -0.06 -33.97 7.58
C GLU A 245 0.08 -32.59 6.92
N GLU A 246 -0.82 -32.24 6.00
CA GLU A 246 -0.81 -30.98 5.29
C GLU A 246 -1.30 -29.79 6.13
N ILE A 247 -1.86 -30.05 7.32
CA ILE A 247 -2.33 -28.98 8.21
C ILE A 247 -1.17 -28.38 8.99
N GLN A 248 -0.95 -27.09 8.80
CA GLN A 248 0.06 -26.33 9.53
C GLN A 248 -0.42 -25.92 10.93
N SER A 249 -1.64 -25.41 11.02
CA SER A 249 -2.24 -24.98 12.29
C SER A 249 -3.77 -24.96 12.22
N ILE A 250 -4.40 -25.05 13.40
CA ILE A 250 -5.85 -24.95 13.57
C ILE A 250 -6.12 -23.91 14.64
N ALA A 251 -6.84 -22.85 14.27
CA ALA A 251 -7.29 -21.78 15.14
C ALA A 251 -8.81 -21.84 15.33
N LYS A 252 -9.30 -21.31 16.44
CA LYS A 252 -10.73 -21.10 16.65
C LYS A 252 -11.17 -19.89 15.84
N ARG A 253 -12.25 -19.99 15.08
CA ARG A 253 -12.84 -18.88 14.36
C ARG A 253 -13.47 -17.90 15.36
N THR A 254 -13.09 -16.63 15.31
CA THR A 254 -13.49 -15.58 16.25
C THR A 254 -14.35 -14.49 15.61
N ASP A 255 -14.47 -14.51 14.28
CA ASP A 255 -15.34 -13.61 13.51
C ASP A 255 -16.82 -13.96 13.76
N ASP A 256 -17.70 -12.96 13.62
CA ASP A 256 -19.16 -13.09 13.75
C ASP A 256 -19.71 -13.97 12.61
N PHE A 257 -19.51 -15.28 12.73
CA PHE A 257 -20.27 -16.21 11.90
C PHE A 257 -21.62 -16.49 12.58
N SER A 258 -22.69 -16.41 11.80
CA SER A 258 -24.00 -16.84 12.25
C SER A 258 -23.94 -18.34 12.56
N ALA A 259 -23.65 -18.67 13.83
CA ALA A 259 -23.57 -20.06 14.25
C ALA A 259 -24.97 -20.71 14.03
N PRO A 260 -25.07 -21.73 13.17
CA PRO A 260 -26.35 -22.37 12.86
C PRO A 260 -26.94 -23.08 14.07
N SER A 261 -26.14 -23.34 15.12
CA SER A 261 -26.60 -23.83 16.42
C SER A 261 -25.68 -23.32 17.54
N LYS A 262 -26.22 -23.29 18.79
CA LYS A 262 -25.40 -22.94 19.98
C LYS A 262 -24.28 -23.95 20.29
N LYS A 263 -24.30 -25.12 19.65
CA LYS A 263 -23.29 -26.17 19.79
C LYS A 263 -22.30 -26.22 18.62
N ALA A 264 -22.43 -25.33 17.64
CA ALA A 264 -21.53 -25.27 16.50
C ALA A 264 -20.18 -24.69 16.89
N VAL A 265 -19.14 -25.27 16.36
CA VAL A 265 -17.72 -24.85 16.53
C VAL A 265 -17.17 -24.44 15.20
N GLY A 266 -16.63 -23.22 15.13
CA GLY A 266 -15.91 -22.68 13.98
C GLY A 266 -14.40 -22.91 14.10
N LEU A 267 -13.80 -23.43 13.03
CA LEU A 267 -12.36 -23.65 12.92
C LEU A 267 -11.83 -22.94 11.68
N PHE A 268 -10.64 -22.40 11.83
CA PHE A 268 -9.83 -21.87 10.74
C PHE A 268 -8.59 -22.75 10.61
N ILE A 269 -8.50 -23.49 9.51
CA ILE A 269 -7.47 -24.52 9.29
C ILE A 269 -6.47 -24.00 8.26
N HIS A 270 -5.25 -23.71 8.66
CA HIS A 270 -4.17 -23.33 7.77
C HIS A 270 -3.51 -24.58 7.15
N VAL A 271 -3.34 -24.57 5.83
CA VAL A 271 -2.76 -25.69 5.07
C VAL A 271 -1.37 -25.33 4.59
N ASN A 272 -0.46 -26.30 4.56
CA ASN A 272 0.85 -26.15 3.94
C ASN A 272 0.72 -26.22 2.42
N GLY A 273 1.13 -25.13 1.73
CA GLY A 273 1.09 -25.07 0.26
C GLY A 273 -0.33 -24.95 -0.30
N THR A 274 -0.52 -25.50 -1.50
CA THR A 274 -1.77 -25.45 -2.28
C THR A 274 -2.58 -26.73 -2.21
N ALA A 275 -2.28 -27.64 -1.26
CA ALA A 275 -2.92 -28.93 -1.20
C ALA A 275 -4.43 -28.82 -0.94
N GLU A 276 -5.23 -29.45 -1.81
CA GLU A 276 -6.66 -29.60 -1.58
C GLU A 276 -6.90 -30.66 -0.51
N ILE A 277 -7.40 -30.25 0.65
CA ILE A 277 -7.60 -31.13 1.82
C ILE A 277 -9.06 -31.32 2.22
N ARG A 278 -10.02 -30.69 1.53
CA ARG A 278 -11.45 -30.78 1.88
C ARG A 278 -11.97 -32.20 1.86
N ASP A 279 -11.48 -33.03 0.95
CA ASP A 279 -11.81 -34.46 0.88
C ASP A 279 -11.34 -35.22 2.12
N LYS A 280 -10.14 -34.93 2.63
CA LYS A 280 -9.58 -35.52 3.85
C LYS A 280 -10.36 -35.06 5.10
N ILE A 281 -10.66 -33.77 5.16
CA ILE A 281 -11.50 -33.18 6.22
C ILE A 281 -12.88 -33.87 6.23
N PHE A 282 -13.52 -33.99 5.05
CA PHE A 282 -14.85 -34.59 4.95
C PHE A 282 -14.86 -36.08 5.39
N LYS A 283 -13.85 -36.86 5.01
CA LYS A 283 -13.69 -38.25 5.46
C LYS A 283 -13.63 -38.36 7.00
N LEU A 284 -12.86 -37.44 7.64
CA LEU A 284 -12.78 -37.42 9.10
C LEU A 284 -14.10 -36.98 9.79
N ILE A 285 -14.82 -36.04 9.17
CA ILE A 285 -16.16 -35.63 9.65
C ILE A 285 -17.10 -36.83 9.65
N VAL A 286 -17.17 -37.56 8.54
CA VAL A 286 -18.03 -38.75 8.41
C VAL A 286 -17.62 -39.84 9.42
N LYS A 287 -16.30 -40.13 9.51
CA LYS A 287 -15.76 -41.13 10.44
C LYS A 287 -16.12 -40.84 11.91
N ASN A 288 -16.12 -39.56 12.31
CA ASN A 288 -16.39 -39.14 13.67
C ASN A 288 -17.87 -38.76 13.90
N LYS A 289 -18.74 -38.99 12.90
CA LYS A 289 -20.19 -38.68 12.98
C LYS A 289 -20.48 -37.20 13.32
N LEU A 290 -19.65 -36.28 12.81
CA LEU A 290 -19.82 -34.86 12.99
C LEU A 290 -20.75 -34.29 11.90
N ILE A 291 -21.41 -33.17 12.18
CA ILE A 291 -22.33 -32.51 11.25
C ILE A 291 -21.63 -31.24 10.71
N PRO A 292 -21.26 -31.21 9.43
CA PRO A 292 -20.66 -29.99 8.83
C PRO A 292 -21.76 -29.02 8.41
N TYR A 293 -21.60 -27.76 8.73
CA TYR A 293 -22.42 -26.64 8.25
C TYR A 293 -21.71 -25.81 7.16
N GLU A 294 -20.39 -25.71 7.26
CA GLU A 294 -19.57 -24.98 6.29
C GLU A 294 -18.24 -25.70 6.09
N ILE A 295 -17.83 -25.88 4.84
CA ILE A 295 -16.47 -26.28 4.42
C ILE A 295 -16.11 -25.42 3.23
N THR A 296 -15.45 -24.29 3.46
CA THR A 296 -15.05 -23.35 2.40
C THR A 296 -13.55 -23.16 2.39
N THR A 297 -12.99 -23.13 1.19
CA THR A 297 -11.58 -22.79 1.02
C THR A 297 -11.46 -21.28 0.95
N VAL A 298 -10.66 -20.71 1.84
CA VAL A 298 -10.30 -19.30 1.80
C VAL A 298 -8.86 -19.23 1.32
N LYS A 299 -8.64 -18.58 0.19
CA LYS A 299 -7.30 -18.13 -0.16
C LYS A 299 -6.94 -17.03 0.81
N ASN A 300 -5.71 -17.04 1.34
CA ASN A 300 -5.27 -15.93 2.16
C ASN A 300 -5.53 -14.63 1.39
N SER A 301 -6.23 -13.72 2.02
CA SER A 301 -6.35 -12.36 1.49
C SER A 301 -4.94 -11.75 1.42
N LEU A 302 -4.74 -10.78 0.56
CA LEU A 302 -3.47 -10.04 0.58
C LEU A 302 -3.24 -9.36 1.94
N GLU A 303 -4.30 -9.05 2.68
CA GLU A 303 -4.23 -8.54 4.06
C GLU A 303 -3.61 -9.55 5.01
N ASP A 304 -3.98 -10.85 4.91
CA ASP A 304 -3.34 -11.90 5.71
C ASP A 304 -1.86 -12.05 5.36
N ILE A 305 -1.54 -11.97 4.07
CA ILE A 305 -0.16 -12.00 3.57
C ILE A 305 0.64 -10.82 4.13
N PHE A 306 0.07 -9.62 4.07
CA PHE A 306 0.68 -8.41 4.60
C PHE A 306 0.93 -8.54 6.12
N HIS A 307 -0.06 -9.02 6.88
CA HIS A 307 0.11 -9.29 8.31
C HIS A 307 1.19 -10.32 8.60
N ILE A 308 1.25 -11.40 7.83
CA ILE A 308 2.28 -12.45 8.01
C ILE A 308 3.68 -11.89 7.73
N LEU A 309 3.85 -11.09 6.67
CA LEU A 309 5.13 -10.51 6.29
C LEU A 309 5.61 -9.44 7.27
N THR A 310 4.69 -8.66 7.84
CA THR A 310 5.04 -7.59 8.77
C THR A 310 5.19 -8.07 10.22
N GLN A 311 4.50 -9.13 10.65
CA GLN A 311 4.62 -9.68 12.02
C GLN A 311 5.85 -10.57 12.24
N LYS A 312 6.37 -11.23 11.20
CA LYS A 312 7.54 -12.10 11.35
C LYS A 312 8.82 -11.38 11.77
N ASN A 313 8.96 -10.10 11.44
CA ASN A 313 10.15 -9.34 11.80
C ASN A 313 10.16 -8.86 13.25
N SER A 314 8.98 -8.64 13.86
CA SER A 314 8.87 -8.24 15.27
C SER A 314 9.20 -9.36 16.27
N SER A 315 9.31 -10.62 15.81
CA SER A 315 9.49 -11.80 16.67
C SER A 315 10.94 -12.32 16.70
N GLN A 316 11.85 -11.73 15.94
CA GLN A 316 13.26 -12.18 15.90
C GLN A 316 14.25 -11.35 16.73
N GLU A 317 13.78 -10.32 17.45
CA GLU A 317 14.60 -9.45 18.30
C GLU A 317 14.32 -9.59 19.81
N ASN A 318 13.79 -10.76 20.28
CA ASN A 318 13.70 -11.08 21.71
C ASN A 318 14.55 -12.30 22.06
#